data_01fc53d6320b06ef069ad571e7f13955
#
_entry.id   01fc53d6320b06ef069ad571e7f13955
#
_cell.length_a   1.000
_cell.length_b   1.000
_cell.length_c   1.000
_cell.angle_alpha   90.00
_cell.angle_beta   90.00
_cell.angle_gamma   90.00
#
_symmetry.space_group_name_H-M   'P 1'
#
loop_
_entity.id
_entity.type
_entity.pdbx_description
1 polymer ?
#
loop_
_entity_poly.entity_id
_entity_poly.type
_entity_poly.pdbx_seq_one_letter_code
_entity_poly.pdbx_strand_id
1 'polypeptide(L)'
;MFTQFSPNMLKTYELCPKKFYLKYVKNISMPVNDDIFEFGKNIHALASYYLRGENIDKMENSLTERERLVWEYLKAIKYFSYEVVNTEYNLAVKLGETFFGGRLDALVKKDGEYFILDYKTGSAPKNAKFDFQTMIYILAVRAFFKTDKVNFVYIDLKNREEVKISCTPETVQEYEKRLLQTVEKINTEEVPEKKKDCRCEYLCVCH
;
A
#
# COMPACT_ATOMS: atom_id res chain seq x y z
N MET A 1 9.87 20.70 7.40
CA MET A 1 8.42 20.41 7.32
C MET A 1 8.19 19.53 6.10
N PHE A 2 7.57 18.37 6.27
CA PHE A 2 7.24 17.48 5.15
C PHE A 2 5.94 17.93 4.50
N THR A 3 5.92 17.93 3.17
CA THR A 3 4.74 18.25 2.35
C THR A 3 4.27 17.06 1.50
N GLN A 4 5.00 15.95 1.51
CA GLN A 4 4.66 14.74 0.77
C GLN A 4 4.77 13.52 1.68
N PHE A 5 3.76 12.66 1.65
CA PHE A 5 3.69 11.47 2.48
C PHE A 5 3.26 10.24 1.67
N SER A 6 3.96 9.13 1.89
CA SER A 6 3.53 7.81 1.43
C SER A 6 2.85 7.03 2.56
N PRO A 7 2.06 5.99 2.23
CA PRO A 7 1.51 5.08 3.24
C PRO A 7 2.57 4.54 4.20
N ASN A 8 3.73 4.16 3.68
CA ASN A 8 4.82 3.62 4.48
C ASN A 8 5.44 4.65 5.44
N MET A 9 5.49 5.92 5.07
CA MET A 9 5.94 6.99 5.97
C MET A 9 5.01 7.09 7.17
N LEU A 10 3.69 7.17 6.93
CA LEU A 10 2.70 7.30 7.99
C LEU A 10 2.63 6.05 8.88
N LYS A 11 2.68 4.86 8.30
CA LYS A 11 2.79 3.58 9.05
C LYS A 11 4.04 3.54 9.92
N THR A 12 5.18 4.00 9.39
CA THR A 12 6.43 4.05 10.16
C THR A 12 6.30 4.97 11.37
N TYR A 13 5.68 6.13 11.20
CA TYR A 13 5.44 7.07 12.29
C TYR A 13 4.46 6.50 13.34
N GLU A 14 3.33 5.96 12.91
CA GLU A 14 2.34 5.34 13.82
C GLU A 14 2.96 4.17 14.62
N LEU A 15 3.80 3.38 13.98
CA LEU A 15 4.53 2.29 14.63
C LEU A 15 5.54 2.82 15.65
N CYS A 16 6.39 3.75 15.26
CA CYS A 16 7.42 4.36 16.10
C CYS A 16 7.86 5.72 15.55
N PRO A 17 7.48 6.85 16.18
CA PRO A 17 7.93 8.18 15.78
C PRO A 17 9.45 8.31 15.70
N LYS A 18 10.20 7.71 16.64
CA LYS A 18 11.67 7.71 16.62
C LYS A 18 12.25 7.00 15.38
N LYS A 19 11.65 5.87 14.97
CA LYS A 19 12.03 5.18 13.73
C LYS A 19 11.78 6.07 12.50
N PHE A 20 10.64 6.75 12.47
CA PHE A 20 10.34 7.72 11.42
C PHE A 20 11.41 8.82 11.37
N TYR A 21 11.72 9.42 12.51
CA TYR A 21 12.74 10.46 12.63
C TYR A 21 14.10 9.99 12.12
N LEU A 22 14.58 8.82 12.56
CA LEU A 22 15.87 8.29 12.11
C LEU A 22 15.87 8.01 10.60
N LYS A 23 14.80 7.43 10.09
CA LYS A 23 14.71 7.02 8.68
C LYS A 23 14.51 8.20 7.72
N TYR A 24 13.57 9.09 8.03
CA TYR A 24 13.12 10.12 7.07
C TYR A 24 13.63 11.52 7.37
N VAL A 25 13.97 11.83 8.63
CA VAL A 25 14.54 13.14 8.99
C VAL A 25 16.07 13.07 8.98
N LYS A 26 16.64 12.03 9.61
CA LYS A 26 18.10 11.84 9.66
C LYS A 26 18.66 11.08 8.46
N ASN A 27 17.79 10.53 7.58
CA ASN A 27 18.16 9.75 6.39
C ASN A 27 19.11 8.56 6.69
N ILE A 28 18.94 7.92 7.86
CA ILE A 28 19.71 6.73 8.22
C ILE A 28 19.09 5.53 7.55
N SER A 29 19.86 4.86 6.69
CA SER A 29 19.45 3.60 6.04
C SER A 29 20.00 2.42 6.80
N MET A 30 19.15 1.44 7.09
CA MET A 30 19.55 0.16 7.69
C MET A 30 19.60 -0.91 6.61
N PRO A 31 20.54 -1.86 6.68
CA PRO A 31 20.57 -2.99 5.75
C PRO A 31 19.24 -3.75 5.75
N VAL A 32 18.76 -4.09 4.57
CA VAL A 32 17.54 -4.87 4.36
C VAL A 32 17.94 -6.22 3.76
N ASN A 33 17.34 -7.30 4.25
CA ASN A 33 17.51 -8.60 3.61
C ASN A 33 16.56 -8.66 2.40
N ASP A 34 17.11 -8.54 1.20
CA ASP A 34 16.34 -8.49 -0.05
C ASP A 34 15.68 -9.83 -0.39
N ASP A 35 16.22 -10.96 0.07
CA ASP A 35 15.69 -12.30 -0.23
C ASP A 35 14.24 -12.49 0.25
N ILE A 36 13.87 -11.81 1.36
CA ILE A 36 12.52 -11.88 1.92
C ILE A 36 11.48 -11.25 0.98
N PHE A 37 11.91 -10.29 0.15
CA PHE A 37 11.01 -9.53 -0.72
C PHE A 37 10.96 -10.06 -2.16
N GLU A 38 11.87 -10.96 -2.55
CA GLU A 38 11.97 -11.46 -3.93
C GLU A 38 10.66 -12.15 -4.37
N PHE A 39 10.15 -13.04 -3.54
CA PHE A 39 8.86 -13.70 -3.78
C PHE A 39 7.73 -12.69 -4.07
N GLY A 40 7.63 -11.65 -3.23
CA GLY A 40 6.62 -10.59 -3.41
C GLY A 40 6.82 -9.83 -4.73
N LYS A 41 8.05 -9.40 -4.99
CA LYS A 41 8.39 -8.66 -6.23
C LYS A 41 8.04 -9.46 -7.49
N ASN A 42 8.34 -10.77 -7.50
CA ASN A 42 8.05 -11.65 -8.64
C ASN A 42 6.54 -11.77 -8.90
N ILE A 43 5.74 -11.99 -7.86
CA ILE A 43 4.27 -12.10 -7.98
C ILE A 43 3.64 -10.77 -8.42
N HIS A 44 4.07 -9.64 -7.87
CA HIS A 44 3.57 -8.32 -8.29
C HIS A 44 3.92 -8.01 -9.75
N ALA A 45 5.17 -8.28 -10.15
CA ALA A 45 5.60 -8.09 -11.54
C ALA A 45 4.79 -8.96 -12.49
N LEU A 46 4.64 -10.25 -12.18
CA LEU A 46 3.87 -11.20 -12.99
C LEU A 46 2.41 -10.77 -13.15
N ALA A 47 1.76 -10.38 -12.04
CA ALA A 47 0.39 -9.86 -12.06
C ALA A 47 0.25 -8.61 -12.92
N SER A 48 1.22 -7.69 -12.80
CA SER A 48 1.24 -6.45 -13.59
C SER A 48 1.37 -6.72 -15.09
N TYR A 49 2.30 -7.58 -15.52
CA TYR A 49 2.49 -7.94 -16.93
C TYR A 49 1.25 -8.66 -17.49
N TYR A 50 0.72 -9.63 -16.75
CA TYR A 50 -0.48 -10.37 -17.14
C TYR A 50 -1.68 -9.45 -17.37
N LEU A 51 -1.97 -8.56 -16.41
CA LEU A 51 -3.10 -7.61 -16.51
C LEU A 51 -2.94 -6.64 -17.70
N ARG A 52 -1.71 -6.32 -18.10
CA ARG A 52 -1.45 -5.51 -19.31
C ARG A 52 -1.56 -6.29 -20.61
N GLY A 53 -1.81 -7.60 -20.56
CA GLY A 53 -1.87 -8.46 -21.73
C GLY A 53 -0.49 -8.74 -22.38
N GLU A 54 0.58 -8.58 -21.60
CA GLU A 54 1.93 -8.87 -22.07
C GLU A 54 2.24 -10.38 -22.03
N ASN A 55 3.19 -10.84 -22.86
CA ASN A 55 3.61 -12.24 -22.84
C ASN A 55 4.41 -12.52 -21.56
N ILE A 56 3.93 -13.46 -20.75
CA ILE A 56 4.51 -13.85 -19.47
C ILE A 56 5.06 -15.30 -19.47
N ASP A 57 5.10 -16.00 -20.61
CA ASP A 57 5.49 -17.41 -20.70
C ASP A 57 6.83 -17.70 -20.02
N LYS A 58 7.83 -16.84 -20.24
CA LYS A 58 9.14 -17.00 -19.61
C LYS A 58 9.08 -16.87 -18.09
N MET A 59 8.28 -15.93 -17.60
CA MET A 59 8.11 -15.73 -16.15
C MET A 59 7.35 -16.91 -15.53
N GLU A 60 6.26 -17.34 -16.15
CA GLU A 60 5.49 -18.51 -15.67
C GLU A 60 6.33 -19.78 -15.63
N ASN A 61 7.18 -20.00 -16.65
CA ASN A 61 8.07 -21.17 -16.72
C ASN A 61 9.18 -21.15 -15.65
N SER A 62 9.56 -19.98 -15.15
CA SER A 62 10.58 -19.81 -14.11
C SER A 62 10.04 -19.85 -12.68
N LEU A 63 8.71 -19.93 -12.50
CA LEU A 63 8.09 -19.92 -11.18
C LEU A 63 8.48 -21.17 -10.37
N THR A 64 8.84 -20.93 -9.12
CA THR A 64 8.92 -21.99 -8.10
C THR A 64 7.52 -22.60 -7.86
N GLU A 65 7.46 -23.79 -7.27
CA GLU A 65 6.18 -24.43 -6.93
C GLU A 65 5.28 -23.53 -6.06
N ARG A 66 5.87 -22.85 -5.09
CA ARG A 66 5.16 -21.92 -4.22
C ARG A 66 4.59 -20.73 -4.99
N GLU A 67 5.38 -20.13 -5.88
CA GLU A 67 4.92 -19.01 -6.70
C GLU A 67 3.81 -19.45 -7.66
N ARG A 68 3.93 -20.64 -8.25
CA ARG A 68 2.92 -21.19 -9.13
C ARG A 68 1.57 -21.38 -8.44
N LEU A 69 1.54 -21.92 -7.21
CA LEU A 69 0.30 -22.06 -6.44
C LEU A 69 -0.38 -20.73 -6.12
N VAL A 70 0.40 -19.69 -5.83
CA VAL A 70 -0.11 -18.33 -5.59
C VAL A 70 -0.60 -17.70 -6.88
N TRP A 71 0.14 -17.90 -7.97
CA TRP A 71 -0.20 -17.38 -9.28
C TRP A 71 -1.51 -17.96 -9.83
N GLU A 72 -1.72 -19.27 -9.71
CA GLU A 72 -2.98 -19.91 -10.10
C GLU A 72 -4.17 -19.35 -9.30
N TYR A 73 -3.99 -19.10 -8.01
CA TYR A 73 -5.01 -18.43 -7.20
C TYR A 73 -5.31 -17.01 -7.73
N LEU A 74 -4.28 -16.21 -8.01
CA LEU A 74 -4.47 -14.85 -8.53
C LEU A 74 -5.19 -14.84 -9.88
N LYS A 75 -4.82 -15.72 -10.81
CA LYS A 75 -5.50 -15.81 -12.11
C LYS A 75 -6.99 -16.16 -11.97
N ALA A 76 -7.36 -16.90 -10.93
CA ALA A 76 -8.73 -17.36 -10.70
C ALA A 76 -9.63 -16.32 -10.00
N ILE A 77 -9.08 -15.27 -9.40
CA ILE A 77 -9.92 -14.25 -8.75
C ILE A 77 -10.68 -13.42 -9.79
N LYS A 78 -11.92 -13.06 -9.45
CA LYS A 78 -12.83 -12.33 -10.36
C LYS A 78 -12.25 -10.99 -10.86
N TYR A 79 -11.44 -10.31 -10.08
CA TYR A 79 -10.90 -8.98 -10.43
C TYR A 79 -9.95 -9.02 -11.63
N PHE A 80 -9.33 -10.17 -11.91
CA PHE A 80 -8.44 -10.34 -13.06
C PHE A 80 -9.20 -10.43 -14.39
N SER A 81 -10.53 -10.59 -14.36
CA SER A 81 -11.41 -10.50 -15.54
C SER A 81 -12.03 -9.13 -15.76
N TYR A 82 -11.74 -8.15 -14.88
CA TYR A 82 -12.27 -6.79 -15.00
C TYR A 82 -11.46 -5.97 -16.01
N GLU A 83 -12.02 -4.86 -16.48
CA GLU A 83 -11.33 -3.89 -17.33
C GLU A 83 -10.11 -3.32 -16.58
N VAL A 84 -8.92 -3.49 -17.13
CA VAL A 84 -7.69 -2.97 -16.53
C VAL A 84 -7.56 -1.48 -16.85
N VAL A 85 -7.55 -0.65 -15.82
CA VAL A 85 -7.32 0.80 -15.94
C VAL A 85 -5.82 1.09 -15.95
N ASN A 86 -5.08 0.53 -14.97
CA ASN A 86 -3.62 0.65 -14.91
C ASN A 86 -3.03 -0.36 -13.89
N THR A 87 -1.73 -0.61 -14.01
CA THR A 87 -0.95 -1.40 -13.05
C THR A 87 0.31 -0.65 -12.63
N GLU A 88 0.84 -0.92 -11.43
CA GLU A 88 2.01 -0.21 -10.88
C GLU A 88 1.85 1.32 -10.97
N TYR A 89 0.66 1.81 -10.65
CA TYR A 89 0.21 3.15 -10.97
C TYR A 89 0.47 4.15 -9.85
N ASN A 90 1.24 5.19 -10.14
CA ASN A 90 1.50 6.27 -9.19
C ASN A 90 0.33 7.25 -9.17
N LEU A 91 -0.27 7.42 -8.01
CA LEU A 91 -1.33 8.38 -7.75
C LEU A 91 -1.06 9.18 -6.48
N ALA A 92 -1.53 10.41 -6.48
CA ALA A 92 -1.50 11.27 -5.30
C ALA A 92 -2.78 12.10 -5.20
N VAL A 93 -3.13 12.47 -3.96
CA VAL A 93 -4.18 13.44 -3.64
C VAL A 93 -3.59 14.58 -2.82
N LYS A 94 -4.01 15.79 -3.09
CA LYS A 94 -3.67 16.99 -2.30
C LYS A 94 -4.77 17.24 -1.28
N LEU A 95 -4.42 17.29 0.02
CA LEU A 95 -5.29 17.69 1.11
C LEU A 95 -4.65 18.89 1.81
N GLY A 96 -5.29 20.05 1.73
CA GLY A 96 -4.66 21.30 2.14
C GLY A 96 -3.36 21.56 1.35
N GLU A 97 -2.26 21.77 2.05
CA GLU A 97 -0.94 21.97 1.43
C GLU A 97 -0.09 20.67 1.36
N THR A 98 -0.67 19.52 1.72
CA THR A 98 0.03 18.25 1.80
C THR A 98 -0.40 17.29 0.69
N PHE A 99 0.58 16.63 0.07
CA PHE A 99 0.36 15.55 -0.90
C PHE A 99 0.47 14.19 -0.24
N PHE A 100 -0.48 13.32 -0.53
CA PHE A 100 -0.50 11.93 -0.10
C PHE A 100 -0.54 11.04 -1.32
N GLY A 101 0.39 10.12 -1.44
CA GLY A 101 0.43 9.28 -2.63
C GLY A 101 1.38 8.11 -2.52
N GLY A 102 1.41 7.33 -3.59
CA GLY A 102 2.25 6.16 -3.75
C GLY A 102 1.86 5.38 -4.98
N ARG A 103 2.39 4.16 -5.10
CA ARG A 103 2.16 3.27 -6.20
C ARG A 103 1.20 2.16 -5.79
N LEU A 104 0.03 2.09 -6.43
CA LEU A 104 -0.90 0.98 -6.27
C LEU A 104 -0.55 -0.16 -7.24
N ASP A 105 -0.83 -1.41 -6.86
CA ASP A 105 -0.43 -2.58 -7.64
C ASP A 105 -1.26 -2.69 -8.91
N ALA A 106 -2.59 -2.64 -8.80
CA ALA A 106 -3.49 -2.58 -9.95
C ALA A 106 -4.75 -1.78 -9.66
N LEU A 107 -5.27 -1.13 -10.70
CA LEU A 107 -6.58 -0.49 -10.72
C LEU A 107 -7.40 -1.11 -11.84
N VAL A 108 -8.53 -1.70 -11.48
CA VAL A 108 -9.45 -2.32 -12.44
C VAL A 108 -10.85 -1.73 -12.29
N LYS A 109 -11.69 -1.90 -13.32
CA LYS A 109 -13.03 -1.31 -13.37
C LYS A 109 -14.06 -2.35 -13.83
N LYS A 110 -15.22 -2.33 -13.22
CA LYS A 110 -16.40 -3.11 -13.65
C LYS A 110 -17.67 -2.38 -13.30
N ASP A 111 -18.63 -2.33 -14.20
CA ASP A 111 -19.95 -1.74 -14.03
C ASP A 111 -19.92 -0.29 -13.49
N GLY A 112 -18.90 0.48 -13.90
CA GLY A 112 -18.69 1.86 -13.48
C GLY A 112 -18.06 2.00 -12.09
N GLU A 113 -17.71 0.92 -11.40
CA GLU A 113 -17.00 0.92 -10.13
C GLU A 113 -15.51 0.66 -10.33
N TYR A 114 -14.67 1.34 -9.57
CA TYR A 114 -13.22 1.14 -9.53
C TYR A 114 -12.84 0.22 -8.36
N PHE A 115 -11.88 -0.67 -8.61
CA PHE A 115 -11.32 -1.57 -7.61
C PHE A 115 -9.81 -1.40 -7.59
N ILE A 116 -9.30 -0.92 -6.46
CA ILE A 116 -7.87 -0.86 -6.18
C ILE A 116 -7.47 -2.23 -5.65
N LEU A 117 -6.58 -2.91 -6.32
CA LEU A 117 -6.06 -4.21 -5.89
C LEU A 117 -4.69 -4.02 -5.25
N ASP A 118 -4.47 -4.68 -4.13
CA ASP A 118 -3.21 -4.70 -3.40
C ASP A 118 -2.89 -6.13 -2.96
N TYR A 119 -1.79 -6.67 -3.48
CA TYR A 119 -1.39 -8.06 -3.24
C TYR A 119 -0.51 -8.15 -2.00
N LYS A 120 -0.95 -8.91 -1.00
CA LYS A 120 -0.20 -9.13 0.24
C LYS A 120 0.37 -10.54 0.28
N THR A 121 1.70 -10.66 0.19
CA THR A 121 2.41 -11.94 0.39
C THR A 121 2.47 -12.37 1.85
N GLY A 122 2.26 -11.43 2.78
CA GLY A 122 1.89 -11.68 4.16
C GLY A 122 0.38 -11.62 4.36
N SER A 123 -0.08 -11.34 5.58
CA SER A 123 -1.51 -11.17 5.85
C SER A 123 -1.98 -9.74 5.57
N ALA A 124 -3.26 -9.59 5.19
CA ALA A 124 -3.91 -8.29 5.10
C ALA A 124 -3.88 -7.56 6.46
N PRO A 125 -3.87 -6.21 6.49
CA PRO A 125 -3.87 -5.46 7.73
C PRO A 125 -5.09 -5.79 8.59
N LYS A 126 -4.92 -6.00 9.92
CA LYS A 126 -6.02 -6.27 10.85
C LYS A 126 -7.10 -5.18 10.82
N ASN A 127 -6.69 -3.92 10.70
CA ASN A 127 -7.60 -2.79 10.55
C ASN A 127 -7.52 -2.25 9.10
N ALA A 128 -7.86 -3.11 8.14
CA ALA A 128 -7.75 -2.82 6.71
C ALA A 128 -8.46 -1.53 6.29
N LYS A 129 -9.64 -1.24 6.89
CA LYS A 129 -10.44 -0.05 6.58
C LYS A 129 -9.70 1.24 6.89
N PHE A 130 -8.94 1.29 7.98
CA PHE A 130 -8.20 2.47 8.44
C PHE A 130 -6.68 2.34 8.26
N ASP A 131 -6.24 1.44 7.40
CA ASP A 131 -4.85 1.40 6.98
C ASP A 131 -4.52 2.61 6.10
N PHE A 132 -3.35 3.21 6.29
CA PHE A 132 -2.93 4.40 5.53
C PHE A 132 -2.92 4.19 4.01
N GLN A 133 -2.65 2.98 3.56
CA GLN A 133 -2.65 2.63 2.15
C GLN A 133 -4.09 2.67 1.59
N THR A 134 -5.05 2.08 2.31
CA THR A 134 -6.48 2.14 1.97
C THR A 134 -6.97 3.59 1.91
N MET A 135 -6.69 4.37 2.96
CA MET A 135 -7.14 5.77 3.04
C MET A 135 -6.61 6.60 1.87
N ILE A 136 -5.30 6.58 1.66
CA ILE A 136 -4.63 7.39 0.63
C ILE A 136 -5.09 7.00 -0.77
N TYR A 137 -5.12 5.71 -1.09
CA TYR A 137 -5.42 5.28 -2.45
C TYR A 137 -6.90 5.44 -2.81
N ILE A 138 -7.82 5.23 -1.87
CA ILE A 138 -9.24 5.54 -2.10
C ILE A 138 -9.41 7.03 -2.39
N LEU A 139 -8.83 7.91 -1.58
CA LEU A 139 -8.92 9.36 -1.78
C LEU A 139 -8.28 9.78 -3.12
N ALA A 140 -7.12 9.22 -3.46
CA ALA A 140 -6.42 9.55 -4.71
C ALA A 140 -7.20 9.12 -5.95
N VAL A 141 -7.75 7.90 -5.97
CA VAL A 141 -8.58 7.40 -7.09
C VAL A 141 -9.87 8.20 -7.20
N ARG A 142 -10.55 8.49 -6.09
CA ARG A 142 -11.77 9.34 -6.06
C ARG A 142 -11.50 10.71 -6.65
N ALA A 143 -10.42 11.37 -6.23
CA ALA A 143 -10.06 12.71 -6.71
C ALA A 143 -9.68 12.71 -8.20
N PHE A 144 -8.86 11.75 -8.63
CA PHE A 144 -8.37 11.68 -10.01
C PHE A 144 -9.47 11.35 -11.01
N PHE A 145 -10.28 10.32 -10.71
CA PHE A 145 -11.36 9.88 -11.62
C PHE A 145 -12.70 10.57 -11.36
N LYS A 146 -12.78 11.48 -10.38
CA LYS A 146 -13.99 12.24 -10.01
C LYS A 146 -15.20 11.31 -9.77
N THR A 147 -15.02 10.29 -8.96
CA THR A 147 -16.02 9.24 -8.70
C THR A 147 -16.07 8.87 -7.23
N ASP A 148 -17.27 8.54 -6.74
CA ASP A 148 -17.48 8.00 -5.39
C ASP A 148 -17.47 6.46 -5.36
N LYS A 149 -17.53 5.82 -6.53
CA LYS A 149 -17.62 4.37 -6.69
C LYS A 149 -16.22 3.74 -6.70
N VAL A 150 -15.55 3.78 -5.56
CA VAL A 150 -14.19 3.24 -5.38
C VAL A 150 -14.19 2.22 -4.24
N ASN A 151 -13.66 1.05 -4.52
CA ASN A 151 -13.46 -0.03 -3.57
C ASN A 151 -11.95 -0.33 -3.47
N PHE A 152 -11.48 -0.67 -2.27
CA PHE A 152 -10.13 -1.19 -2.06
C PHE A 152 -10.22 -2.69 -1.75
N VAL A 153 -9.35 -3.49 -2.34
CA VAL A 153 -9.32 -4.94 -2.15
C VAL A 153 -7.91 -5.39 -1.81
N TYR A 154 -7.71 -5.81 -0.57
CA TYR A 154 -6.53 -6.59 -0.21
C TYR A 154 -6.72 -8.03 -0.66
N ILE A 155 -5.74 -8.55 -1.38
CA ILE A 155 -5.68 -9.95 -1.79
C ILE A 155 -4.59 -10.60 -0.96
N ASP A 156 -5.01 -11.32 0.09
CA ASP A 156 -4.14 -12.05 1.00
C ASP A 156 -3.70 -13.36 0.33
N LEU A 157 -2.50 -13.34 -0.22
CA LEU A 157 -1.96 -14.48 -0.98
C LEU A 157 -1.58 -15.66 -0.07
N LYS A 158 -1.30 -15.38 1.20
CA LYS A 158 -0.96 -16.42 2.18
C LYS A 158 -2.18 -17.24 2.58
N ASN A 159 -3.30 -16.54 2.86
CA ASN A 159 -4.54 -17.16 3.34
C ASN A 159 -5.53 -17.44 2.21
N ARG A 160 -5.28 -16.93 0.99
CA ARG A 160 -6.17 -16.98 -0.17
C ARG A 160 -7.52 -16.34 0.14
N GLU A 161 -7.48 -15.17 0.72
CA GLU A 161 -8.65 -14.41 1.14
C GLU A 161 -8.68 -13.03 0.47
N GLU A 162 -9.88 -12.50 0.29
CA GLU A 162 -10.11 -11.15 -0.22
C GLU A 162 -10.75 -10.29 0.88
N VAL A 163 -10.16 -9.13 1.18
CA VAL A 163 -10.73 -8.16 2.12
C VAL A 163 -11.15 -6.92 1.34
N LYS A 164 -12.44 -6.83 0.99
CA LYS A 164 -13.00 -5.68 0.27
C LYS A 164 -13.42 -4.58 1.25
N ILE A 165 -13.00 -3.35 0.97
CA ILE A 165 -13.37 -2.15 1.69
C ILE A 165 -14.11 -1.21 0.75
N SER A 166 -15.34 -0.84 1.12
CA SER A 166 -16.12 0.22 0.50
C SER A 166 -16.33 1.35 1.51
N CYS A 167 -16.38 2.60 1.03
CA CYS A 167 -16.45 3.76 1.91
C CYS A 167 -17.72 4.56 1.70
N THR A 168 -18.33 5.00 2.80
CA THR A 168 -19.37 6.03 2.80
C THR A 168 -18.74 7.42 2.77
N PRO A 169 -19.51 8.49 2.44
CA PRO A 169 -18.99 9.85 2.51
C PRO A 169 -18.41 10.22 3.88
N GLU A 170 -19.00 9.75 4.97
CA GLU A 170 -18.52 9.99 6.34
C GLU A 170 -17.16 9.31 6.57
N THR A 171 -16.99 8.09 6.05
CA THR A 171 -15.70 7.38 6.13
C THR A 171 -14.61 8.14 5.38
N VAL A 172 -14.93 8.74 4.24
CA VAL A 172 -14.00 9.54 3.45
C VAL A 172 -13.55 10.78 4.21
N GLN A 173 -14.48 11.50 4.85
CA GLN A 173 -14.16 12.66 5.71
C GLN A 173 -13.27 12.24 6.91
N GLU A 174 -13.53 11.09 7.49
CA GLU A 174 -12.70 10.55 8.56
C GLU A 174 -11.27 10.23 8.08
N TYR A 175 -11.11 9.74 6.85
CA TYR A 175 -9.80 9.51 6.23
C TYR A 175 -9.00 10.80 6.09
N GLU A 176 -9.61 11.83 5.53
CA GLU A 176 -8.99 13.15 5.36
C GLU A 176 -8.54 13.73 6.71
N LYS A 177 -9.45 13.72 7.69
CA LYS A 177 -9.18 14.19 9.05
C LYS A 177 -8.00 13.44 9.68
N ARG A 178 -8.00 12.11 9.62
CA ARG A 178 -6.95 11.29 10.22
C ARG A 178 -5.59 11.51 9.56
N LEU A 179 -5.55 11.62 8.23
CA LEU A 179 -4.33 11.91 7.49
C LEU A 179 -3.74 13.26 7.88
N LEU A 180 -4.56 14.32 7.89
CA LEU A 180 -4.12 15.67 8.26
C LEU A 180 -3.65 15.74 9.73
N GLN A 181 -4.37 15.12 10.66
CA GLN A 181 -3.95 15.06 12.07
C GLN A 181 -2.63 14.32 12.26
N THR A 182 -2.39 13.26 11.48
CA THR A 182 -1.12 12.52 11.55
C THR A 182 0.03 13.38 11.04
N VAL A 183 -0.17 14.10 9.94
CA VAL A 183 0.83 15.01 9.38
C VAL A 183 1.13 16.17 10.33
N GLU A 184 0.11 16.75 10.96
CA GLU A 184 0.30 17.79 11.96
C GLU A 184 1.21 17.32 13.09
N LYS A 185 0.95 16.13 13.66
CA LYS A 185 1.80 15.52 14.69
C LYS A 185 3.25 15.34 14.21
N ILE A 186 3.45 14.80 12.99
CA ILE A 186 4.79 14.60 12.42
C ILE A 186 5.55 15.93 12.28
N ASN A 187 4.85 16.98 11.85
CA ASN A 187 5.49 18.27 11.56
C ASN A 187 5.70 19.14 12.81
N THR A 188 5.02 18.84 13.92
CA THR A 188 5.14 19.57 15.20
C THR A 188 6.04 18.85 16.21
N GLU A 189 6.28 17.56 16.06
CA GLU A 189 7.12 16.77 16.95
C GLU A 189 8.61 17.00 16.61
N GLU A 190 9.38 17.59 17.53
CA GLU A 190 10.80 17.95 17.29
C GLU A 190 11.70 16.71 17.23
N VAL A 191 11.90 16.03 18.37
CA VAL A 191 12.73 14.82 18.46
C VAL A 191 11.99 13.78 19.29
N PRO A 192 11.41 12.77 18.63
CA PRO A 192 10.64 11.76 19.33
C PRO A 192 11.50 10.92 20.29
N GLU A 193 10.92 10.54 21.41
CA GLU A 193 11.54 9.62 22.36
C GLU A 193 11.53 8.18 21.86
N LYS A 194 12.49 7.38 22.32
CA LYS A 194 12.55 5.95 22.08
C LYS A 194 11.40 5.24 22.82
N LYS A 195 10.66 4.38 22.14
CA LYS A 195 9.71 3.47 22.80
C LYS A 195 10.46 2.47 23.70
N LYS A 196 9.93 2.22 24.92
CA LYS A 196 10.61 1.38 25.94
C LYS A 196 11.00 -0.01 25.40
N ASP A 197 10.14 -0.72 24.73
CA ASP A 197 10.37 -2.10 24.26
C ASP A 197 10.61 -2.19 22.74
N CYS A 198 11.29 -1.21 22.16
CA CYS A 198 11.58 -1.17 20.73
C CYS A 198 12.58 -2.26 20.33
N ARG A 199 12.19 -3.13 19.36
CA ARG A 199 13.03 -4.17 18.77
C ARG A 199 13.15 -4.00 17.25
N CYS A 200 13.20 -2.77 16.76
CA CYS A 200 13.31 -2.52 15.33
C CYS A 200 14.80 -2.50 14.89
N GLU A 201 15.00 -2.53 13.58
CA GLU A 201 16.31 -2.51 12.95
C GLU A 201 17.19 -1.28 13.34
N TYR A 202 16.57 -0.22 13.88
CA TYR A 202 17.27 0.99 14.31
C TYR A 202 17.77 0.94 15.77
N LEU A 203 17.64 -0.20 16.45
CA LEU A 203 17.97 -0.31 17.88
C LEU A 203 19.41 0.10 18.18
N CYS A 204 20.36 -0.22 17.29
CA CYS A 204 21.78 0.10 17.45
C CYS A 204 22.11 1.59 17.39
N VAL A 205 21.24 2.42 16.77
CA VAL A 205 21.42 3.88 16.63
C VAL A 205 20.33 4.68 17.36
N CYS A 206 19.45 4.01 18.08
CA CYS A 206 18.31 4.58 18.78
C CYS A 206 18.66 4.87 20.25
N HIS A 207 19.36 5.97 20.46
CA HIS A 207 19.73 6.46 21.81
C HIS A 207 18.72 7.47 22.32
#